data_146d9867c33e1ac58048e362961e5653
#
_entry.id   146d9867c33e1ac58048e362961e5653
#
_cell.length_a   1.000
_cell.length_b   1.000
_cell.length_c   1.000
_cell.angle_alpha   90.00
_cell.angle_beta   90.00
_cell.angle_gamma   90.00
#
_symmetry.space_group_name_H-M   'P 1'
#
loop_
_entity.id
_entity.type
_entity.pdbx_description
1 polymer ?
#
loop_
_entity_poly.entity_id
_entity_poly.type
_entity_poly.pdbx_seq_one_letter_code
_entity_poly.pdbx_strand_id
1 'polypeptide(L)'
;MVIVFGTTAFNSSIATCQQRRVNKPQVAAQVRSEFLHAWNGYKKYAWGHDDLRPLSKTYHDWYSQPLLMTPVDALDTMILMGFKDEANRTREYIVRNLAFDKDISVQNFEITIRLLGGLLSSYQLTGDKRLLNLAEDLGNRLLPVFESPTGLPYRYVNLKTGKTRGNVTNPAEAGTLLIEFGTLSKLTHKPIFYDKAKRALVEIYNRRSPIGLVGTWINVETGEWTDTDSHISGAIDSYYEYLLKCWLLFGDEDCHRMWLKSITAINIYLADEVYWESNGVGITPRDVGPDLWFGHADMNSGKRTGMTYGALDAFFPSVLALSGDLPRSKRLQESSFKMWIKYGIEPEEIKYPTLDVVSAGYPLRPEIVESTYYLYHYTTREQRSRPSRGERRPPARGNAPRLNAADGKHYLQMGETMWNDFVKYCRTDEGYAALKSVVTKEKTDSMQSFLFAETFKYFYLLFAPPNTLDFDKVIFNTEAHPVRRIR
;
A
#
# COMPACT_ATOMS: atom_id res chain seq x y z
N MET A 1 71.86 16.80 31.30
CA MET A 1 71.03 16.58 30.10
C MET A 1 69.70 16.01 30.52
N VAL A 2 68.73 16.90 30.73
CA VAL A 2 67.40 16.54 31.27
C VAL A 2 66.46 16.46 30.09
N ILE A 3 65.85 15.27 29.85
CA ILE A 3 64.87 15.07 28.79
C ILE A 3 63.49 15.25 29.43
N VAL A 4 62.77 16.30 29.01
CA VAL A 4 61.38 16.58 29.39
C VAL A 4 60.47 15.88 28.36
N PHE A 5 59.70 14.87 28.82
CA PHE A 5 58.60 14.27 28.05
C PHE A 5 57.34 15.14 28.17
N GLY A 6 56.97 15.81 27.07
CA GLY A 6 55.70 16.51 26.96
C GLY A 6 54.60 15.51 26.62
N THR A 7 53.61 15.36 27.51
CA THR A 7 52.36 14.62 27.29
C THR A 7 51.36 15.53 26.55
N THR A 8 51.18 15.33 25.25
CA THR A 8 50.10 15.91 24.48
C THR A 8 48.81 15.13 24.74
N ALA A 9 47.89 15.72 25.51
CA ALA A 9 46.56 15.19 25.69
C ALA A 9 45.76 15.38 24.37
N PHE A 10 45.43 14.30 23.68
CA PHE A 10 44.48 14.28 22.60
C PHE A 10 43.06 14.43 23.20
N ASN A 11 42.50 15.63 23.14
CA ASN A 11 41.07 15.86 23.35
C ASN A 11 40.30 15.29 22.16
N SER A 12 39.84 14.04 22.25
CA SER A 12 38.85 13.48 21.35
C SER A 12 37.49 14.13 21.64
N SER A 13 37.18 15.20 20.91
CA SER A 13 35.80 15.73 20.85
C SER A 13 34.93 14.68 20.19
N ILE A 14 34.22 13.89 21.00
CA ILE A 14 33.09 13.09 20.51
C ILE A 14 32.02 14.09 20.09
N ALA A 15 32.00 14.41 18.79
CA ALA A 15 30.90 15.13 18.20
C ALA A 15 29.66 14.23 18.36
N THR A 16 28.83 14.50 19.38
CA THR A 16 27.49 13.98 19.48
C THR A 16 26.75 14.49 18.26
N CYS A 17 26.58 13.63 17.26
CA CYS A 17 25.72 13.86 16.14
C CYS A 17 24.30 14.05 16.71
N GLN A 18 23.90 15.29 16.99
CA GLN A 18 22.52 15.61 17.35
C GLN A 18 21.67 15.16 16.17
N GLN A 19 20.99 14.03 16.32
CA GLN A 19 20.05 13.52 15.33
C GLN A 19 19.05 14.64 15.00
N ARG A 20 19.13 15.16 13.79
CA ARG A 20 18.28 16.25 13.28
C ARG A 20 16.80 15.87 13.49
N ARG A 21 16.05 16.76 14.13
CA ARG A 21 14.60 16.58 14.30
C ARG A 21 13.90 16.92 12.98
N VAL A 22 13.10 15.97 12.44
CA VAL A 22 12.26 16.19 11.28
C VAL A 22 11.27 17.33 11.51
N ASN A 23 11.24 18.30 10.61
CA ASN A 23 10.26 19.40 10.63
C ASN A 23 8.98 18.96 9.89
N LYS A 24 8.09 18.26 10.59
CA LYS A 24 6.84 17.74 10.03
C LYS A 24 6.03 18.79 9.25
N PRO A 25 5.74 20.00 9.80
CA PRO A 25 4.97 21.01 9.06
C PRO A 25 5.63 21.43 7.75
N GLN A 26 6.96 21.54 7.72
CA GLN A 26 7.71 21.89 6.51
C GLN A 26 7.59 20.79 5.45
N VAL A 27 7.80 19.52 5.82
CA VAL A 27 7.68 18.39 4.88
C VAL A 27 6.25 18.26 4.38
N ALA A 28 5.23 18.35 5.26
CA ALA A 28 3.83 18.33 4.85
C ALA A 28 3.48 19.45 3.85
N ALA A 29 4.05 20.66 4.05
CA ALA A 29 3.86 21.75 3.10
C ALA A 29 4.54 21.49 1.76
N GLN A 30 5.75 20.88 1.76
CA GLN A 30 6.42 20.43 0.54
C GLN A 30 5.60 19.39 -0.21
N VAL A 31 5.08 18.35 0.46
CA VAL A 31 4.23 17.33 -0.17
C VAL A 31 3.01 17.97 -0.83
N ARG A 32 2.35 18.91 -0.16
CA ARG A 32 1.22 19.64 -0.74
C ARG A 32 1.63 20.46 -1.98
N SER A 33 2.78 21.10 -1.94
CA SER A 33 3.31 21.87 -3.08
C SER A 33 3.60 20.97 -4.28
N GLU A 34 4.23 19.81 -4.05
CA GLU A 34 4.56 18.86 -5.10
C GLU A 34 3.32 18.12 -5.64
N PHE A 35 2.32 17.85 -4.80
CA PHE A 35 1.01 17.41 -5.26
C PHE A 35 0.41 18.41 -6.28
N LEU A 36 0.40 19.71 -5.95
CA LEU A 36 -0.12 20.73 -6.84
C LEU A 36 0.72 20.88 -8.10
N HIS A 37 2.05 20.71 -8.01
CA HIS A 37 2.93 20.69 -9.18
C HIS A 37 2.51 19.59 -10.16
N ALA A 38 2.39 18.35 -9.69
CA ALA A 38 1.97 17.22 -10.52
C ALA A 38 0.52 17.37 -11.03
N TRP A 39 -0.37 17.85 -10.17
CA TRP A 39 -1.77 18.10 -10.52
C TRP A 39 -1.94 19.17 -11.59
N ASN A 40 -1.16 20.26 -11.54
CA ASN A 40 -1.19 21.31 -12.55
C ASN A 40 -0.67 20.80 -13.91
N GLY A 41 0.35 19.94 -13.91
CA GLY A 41 0.81 19.25 -15.12
C GLY A 41 -0.28 18.36 -15.71
N TYR A 42 -0.94 17.55 -14.88
CA TYR A 42 -2.08 16.74 -15.32
C TYR A 42 -3.19 17.62 -15.91
N LYS A 43 -3.61 18.69 -15.23
CA LYS A 43 -4.64 19.61 -15.77
C LYS A 43 -4.26 20.24 -17.09
N LYS A 44 -3.00 20.52 -17.28
CA LYS A 44 -2.51 21.21 -18.49
C LYS A 44 -2.48 20.31 -19.72
N TYR A 45 -2.16 19.02 -19.54
CA TYR A 45 -1.86 18.13 -20.66
C TYR A 45 -2.74 16.89 -20.77
N ALA A 46 -3.42 16.51 -19.68
CA ALA A 46 -4.18 15.27 -19.60
C ALA A 46 -5.60 15.45 -19.02
N TRP A 47 -6.09 16.70 -18.89
CA TRP A 47 -7.42 16.94 -18.31
C TRP A 47 -8.53 16.24 -19.07
N GLY A 48 -9.27 15.38 -18.39
CA GLY A 48 -10.35 14.57 -18.99
C GLY A 48 -9.90 13.20 -19.46
N HIS A 49 -8.63 12.89 -19.35
CA HIS A 49 -8.01 11.59 -19.63
C HIS A 49 -7.61 10.86 -18.34
N ASP A 50 -7.16 9.62 -18.47
CA ASP A 50 -6.86 8.79 -17.29
C ASP A 50 -5.51 9.14 -16.65
N ASP A 51 -4.41 9.24 -17.43
CA ASP A 51 -3.06 9.46 -16.92
C ASP A 51 -2.30 10.56 -17.69
N LEU A 52 -1.38 11.23 -17.01
CA LEU A 52 -0.40 12.11 -17.65
C LEU A 52 0.83 11.32 -18.11
N ARG A 53 1.31 11.68 -19.31
CA ARG A 53 2.64 11.34 -19.81
C ARG A 53 3.56 12.56 -19.59
N PRO A 54 4.31 12.62 -18.48
CA PRO A 54 4.95 13.87 -18.03
C PRO A 54 6.16 14.29 -18.87
N LEU A 55 6.80 13.36 -19.59
CA LEU A 55 7.96 13.67 -20.43
C LEU A 55 7.54 14.17 -21.81
N SER A 56 6.60 13.49 -22.46
CA SER A 56 6.05 13.89 -23.77
C SER A 56 5.00 14.99 -23.68
N LYS A 57 4.51 15.28 -22.46
CA LYS A 57 3.43 16.28 -22.21
C LYS A 57 2.14 15.92 -22.96
N THR A 58 1.77 14.64 -22.90
CA THR A 58 0.55 14.09 -23.49
C THR A 58 -0.22 13.30 -22.45
N TYR A 59 -1.24 12.59 -22.86
CA TYR A 59 -2.08 11.76 -22.00
C TYR A 59 -2.02 10.28 -22.40
N HIS A 60 -2.56 9.46 -21.53
CA HIS A 60 -2.83 8.05 -21.78
C HIS A 60 -4.19 7.68 -21.18
N ASP A 61 -4.99 6.98 -21.95
CA ASP A 61 -6.23 6.36 -21.47
C ASP A 61 -6.02 4.85 -21.37
N TRP A 62 -6.53 4.26 -20.29
CA TRP A 62 -6.38 2.82 -20.02
C TRP A 62 -7.21 1.98 -21.01
N TYR A 63 -8.28 2.56 -21.51
CA TYR A 63 -9.21 1.93 -22.45
C TYR A 63 -9.46 2.85 -23.64
N SER A 64 -10.27 2.40 -24.61
CA SER A 64 -10.60 3.20 -25.80
C SER A 64 -11.39 4.49 -25.49
N GLN A 65 -11.88 4.64 -24.27
CA GLN A 65 -12.55 5.83 -23.74
C GLN A 65 -12.06 6.09 -22.32
N PRO A 66 -11.78 7.34 -21.94
CA PRO A 66 -11.31 7.67 -20.60
C PRO A 66 -12.36 7.39 -19.53
N LEU A 67 -11.89 7.04 -18.34
CA LEU A 67 -12.70 6.81 -17.15
C LEU A 67 -12.39 7.80 -16.02
N LEU A 68 -11.61 8.83 -16.30
CA LEU A 68 -11.22 9.87 -15.34
C LEU A 68 -10.50 9.29 -14.10
N MET A 69 -9.59 8.33 -14.31
CA MET A 69 -8.86 7.67 -13.20
C MET A 69 -8.20 8.67 -12.28
N THR A 70 -7.33 9.53 -12.81
CA THR A 70 -6.61 10.52 -12.00
C THR A 70 -7.51 11.50 -11.25
N PRO A 71 -8.59 12.09 -11.82
CA PRO A 71 -9.53 12.91 -11.07
C PRO A 71 -10.19 12.18 -9.89
N VAL A 72 -10.59 10.91 -10.07
CA VAL A 72 -11.26 10.13 -9.02
C VAL A 72 -10.26 9.76 -7.93
N ASP A 73 -9.08 9.24 -8.29
CA ASP A 73 -8.00 8.86 -7.38
C ASP A 73 -7.47 10.05 -6.55
N ALA A 74 -7.40 11.23 -7.17
CA ALA A 74 -6.87 12.43 -6.51
C ALA A 74 -7.87 13.11 -5.54
N LEU A 75 -9.17 12.88 -5.68
CA LEU A 75 -10.20 13.72 -5.05
C LEU A 75 -10.16 13.65 -3.52
N ASP A 76 -10.12 12.47 -2.94
CA ASP A 76 -10.09 12.32 -1.48
C ASP A 76 -8.77 12.82 -0.88
N THR A 77 -7.66 12.66 -1.60
CA THR A 77 -6.35 13.24 -1.22
C THR A 77 -6.39 14.77 -1.19
N MET A 78 -7.02 15.39 -2.18
CA MET A 78 -7.23 16.85 -2.18
C MET A 78 -8.05 17.31 -0.97
N ILE A 79 -9.09 16.58 -0.63
CA ILE A 79 -9.92 16.88 0.55
C ILE A 79 -9.08 16.79 1.82
N LEU A 80 -8.32 15.71 2.00
CA LEU A 80 -7.44 15.51 3.16
C LEU A 80 -6.33 16.57 3.24
N MET A 81 -5.77 16.98 2.12
CA MET A 81 -4.78 18.04 2.05
C MET A 81 -5.37 19.46 2.22
N GLY A 82 -6.69 19.59 2.26
CA GLY A 82 -7.36 20.87 2.45
C GLY A 82 -7.38 21.78 1.22
N PHE A 83 -7.27 21.24 0.01
CA PHE A 83 -7.41 21.98 -1.27
C PHE A 83 -8.89 22.16 -1.65
N LYS A 84 -9.65 22.88 -0.82
CA LYS A 84 -11.12 22.98 -0.90
C LYS A 84 -11.64 23.35 -2.28
N ASP A 85 -11.09 24.41 -2.88
CA ASP A 85 -11.57 24.91 -4.18
C ASP A 85 -11.24 23.94 -5.30
N GLU A 86 -10.05 23.34 -5.29
CA GLU A 86 -9.64 22.37 -6.28
C GLU A 86 -10.44 21.07 -6.16
N ALA A 87 -10.62 20.55 -4.94
CA ALA A 87 -11.47 19.39 -4.68
C ALA A 87 -12.93 19.61 -5.14
N ASN A 88 -13.49 20.80 -4.89
CA ASN A 88 -14.85 21.15 -5.35
C ASN A 88 -14.93 21.20 -6.89
N ARG A 89 -13.96 21.82 -7.57
CA ARG A 89 -13.92 21.85 -9.05
C ARG A 89 -13.78 20.44 -9.63
N THR A 90 -12.89 19.63 -9.07
CA THR A 90 -12.67 18.24 -9.49
C THR A 90 -13.91 17.38 -9.27
N ARG A 91 -14.56 17.49 -8.11
CA ARG A 91 -15.83 16.79 -7.81
C ARG A 91 -16.93 17.16 -8.82
N GLU A 92 -17.14 18.46 -9.08
CA GLU A 92 -18.15 18.91 -10.06
C GLU A 92 -17.81 18.42 -11.47
N TYR A 93 -16.53 18.35 -11.82
CA TYR A 93 -16.09 17.82 -13.10
C TYR A 93 -16.39 16.33 -13.23
N ILE A 94 -16.06 15.53 -12.20
CA ILE A 94 -16.36 14.09 -12.15
C ILE A 94 -17.87 13.87 -12.31
N VAL A 95 -18.68 14.54 -11.50
CA VAL A 95 -20.15 14.36 -11.51
C VAL A 95 -20.77 14.69 -12.85
N ARG A 96 -20.22 15.64 -13.61
CA ARG A 96 -20.77 16.06 -14.92
C ARG A 96 -20.28 15.18 -16.07
N ASN A 97 -19.09 14.59 -15.98
CA ASN A 97 -18.42 14.00 -17.14
C ASN A 97 -18.18 12.49 -17.01
N LEU A 98 -18.14 11.94 -15.78
CA LEU A 98 -17.95 10.50 -15.58
C LEU A 98 -19.28 9.77 -15.83
N ALA A 99 -19.23 8.82 -16.75
CA ALA A 99 -20.34 7.90 -17.02
C ALA A 99 -19.78 6.51 -17.34
N PHE A 100 -20.51 5.47 -16.98
CA PHE A 100 -20.10 4.08 -17.16
C PHE A 100 -20.91 3.34 -18.24
N ASP A 101 -21.86 3.99 -18.90
CA ASP A 101 -22.55 3.44 -20.08
C ASP A 101 -21.64 3.50 -21.32
N LYS A 102 -20.54 2.74 -21.27
CA LYS A 102 -19.50 2.72 -22.30
C LYS A 102 -19.28 1.31 -22.79
N ASP A 103 -19.20 1.14 -24.11
CA ASP A 103 -18.88 -0.16 -24.74
C ASP A 103 -17.39 -0.42 -24.70
N ILE A 104 -16.87 -0.59 -23.49
CA ILE A 104 -15.48 -0.91 -23.20
C ILE A 104 -15.41 -2.08 -22.22
N SER A 105 -14.41 -2.96 -22.40
CA SER A 105 -14.15 -4.06 -21.48
C SER A 105 -13.05 -3.67 -20.52
N VAL A 106 -13.40 -3.57 -19.23
CA VAL A 106 -12.52 -3.11 -18.15
C VAL A 106 -12.05 -4.27 -17.28
N GLN A 107 -10.88 -4.11 -16.65
CA GLN A 107 -10.38 -5.03 -15.64
C GLN A 107 -11.10 -4.76 -14.32
N ASN A 108 -11.85 -5.76 -13.83
CA ASN A 108 -12.70 -5.61 -12.65
C ASN A 108 -11.94 -5.13 -11.41
N PHE A 109 -10.79 -5.72 -11.12
CA PHE A 109 -9.98 -5.38 -9.96
C PHE A 109 -9.58 -3.90 -9.96
N GLU A 110 -8.89 -3.42 -11.00
CA GLU A 110 -8.39 -2.05 -11.10
C GLU A 110 -9.52 -1.02 -10.99
N ILE A 111 -10.62 -1.27 -11.68
CA ILE A 111 -11.79 -0.36 -11.66
C ILE A 111 -12.46 -0.34 -10.28
N THR A 112 -12.49 -1.47 -9.58
CA THR A 112 -13.06 -1.56 -8.24
C THR A 112 -12.23 -0.77 -7.24
N ILE A 113 -10.94 -1.00 -7.16
CA ILE A 113 -10.11 -0.37 -6.12
C ILE A 113 -9.97 1.14 -6.32
N ARG A 114 -9.86 1.61 -7.58
CA ARG A 114 -9.67 3.02 -7.94
C ARG A 114 -11.00 3.76 -8.02
N LEU A 115 -11.85 3.42 -8.98
CA LEU A 115 -13.05 4.22 -9.25
C LEU A 115 -14.13 3.98 -8.20
N LEU A 116 -14.47 2.71 -7.92
CA LEU A 116 -15.48 2.44 -6.90
C LEU A 116 -14.99 2.88 -5.53
N GLY A 117 -13.74 2.56 -5.17
CA GLY A 117 -13.11 2.99 -3.92
C GLY A 117 -13.04 4.51 -3.77
N GLY A 118 -12.53 5.22 -4.78
CA GLY A 118 -12.41 6.68 -4.77
C GLY A 118 -13.75 7.41 -4.69
N LEU A 119 -14.78 6.94 -5.43
CA LEU A 119 -16.12 7.49 -5.37
C LEU A 119 -16.77 7.30 -3.99
N LEU A 120 -16.63 6.12 -3.38
CA LEU A 120 -17.15 5.80 -2.05
C LEU A 120 -16.44 6.61 -0.95
N SER A 121 -15.12 6.70 -1.00
CA SER A 121 -14.33 7.52 -0.08
C SER A 121 -14.73 8.99 -0.17
N SER A 122 -14.76 9.53 -1.38
CA SER A 122 -15.12 10.92 -1.63
C SER A 122 -16.58 11.23 -1.22
N TYR A 123 -17.51 10.28 -1.41
CA TYR A 123 -18.86 10.40 -0.87
C TYR A 123 -18.84 10.49 0.66
N GLN A 124 -18.13 9.60 1.34
CA GLN A 124 -18.10 9.59 2.81
C GLN A 124 -17.41 10.83 3.41
N LEU A 125 -16.51 11.46 2.68
CA LEU A 125 -15.84 12.69 3.10
C LEU A 125 -16.70 13.94 2.86
N THR A 126 -17.53 13.96 1.79
CA THR A 126 -18.27 15.14 1.35
C THR A 126 -19.76 15.09 1.64
N GLY A 127 -20.35 13.90 1.71
CA GLY A 127 -21.80 13.69 1.76
C GLY A 127 -22.52 13.88 0.42
N ASP A 128 -21.79 14.07 -0.70
CA ASP A 128 -22.39 14.31 -2.02
C ASP A 128 -22.97 13.03 -2.64
N LYS A 129 -24.28 12.88 -2.58
CA LYS A 129 -24.99 11.68 -3.07
C LYS A 129 -24.79 11.38 -4.55
N ARG A 130 -24.39 12.36 -5.35
CA ARG A 130 -24.11 12.14 -6.78
C ARG A 130 -22.94 11.21 -6.99
N LEU A 131 -21.93 11.26 -6.09
CA LEU A 131 -20.79 10.32 -6.08
C LEU A 131 -21.24 8.90 -5.71
N LEU A 132 -22.15 8.76 -4.73
CA LEU A 132 -22.72 7.46 -4.38
C LEU A 132 -23.54 6.87 -5.53
N ASN A 133 -24.29 7.69 -6.26
CA ASN A 133 -25.06 7.23 -7.42
C ASN A 133 -24.14 6.72 -8.54
N LEU A 134 -23.00 7.39 -8.79
CA LEU A 134 -21.96 6.90 -9.72
C LEU A 134 -21.35 5.59 -9.24
N ALA A 135 -21.04 5.49 -7.95
CA ALA A 135 -20.52 4.27 -7.36
C ALA A 135 -21.50 3.09 -7.50
N GLU A 136 -22.79 3.34 -7.30
CA GLU A 136 -23.83 2.32 -7.43
C GLU A 136 -24.05 1.90 -8.89
N ASP A 137 -24.04 2.82 -9.85
CA ASP A 137 -24.09 2.50 -11.29
C ASP A 137 -22.88 1.61 -11.68
N LEU A 138 -21.67 2.00 -11.27
CA LEU A 138 -20.49 1.21 -11.53
C LEU A 138 -20.58 -0.18 -10.88
N GLY A 139 -20.95 -0.26 -9.60
CA GLY A 139 -21.10 -1.53 -8.89
C GLY A 139 -22.06 -2.48 -9.58
N ASN A 140 -23.22 -1.99 -10.05
CA ASN A 140 -24.18 -2.79 -10.82
C ASN A 140 -23.59 -3.33 -12.13
N ARG A 141 -22.79 -2.52 -12.85
CA ARG A 141 -22.16 -2.92 -14.12
C ARG A 141 -21.02 -3.93 -13.93
N LEU A 142 -20.41 -3.97 -12.75
CA LEU A 142 -19.37 -4.94 -12.40
C LEU A 142 -19.95 -6.28 -11.90
N LEU A 143 -21.19 -6.36 -11.40
CA LEU A 143 -21.77 -7.61 -10.87
C LEU A 143 -21.67 -8.84 -11.79
N PRO A 144 -21.80 -8.72 -13.13
CA PRO A 144 -21.69 -9.90 -14.00
C PRO A 144 -20.38 -10.70 -13.89
N VAL A 145 -19.30 -10.11 -13.40
CA VAL A 145 -18.02 -10.85 -13.22
C VAL A 145 -18.16 -12.02 -12.27
N PHE A 146 -19.07 -11.96 -11.30
CA PHE A 146 -19.26 -13.00 -10.28
C PHE A 146 -20.13 -14.18 -10.75
N GLU A 147 -20.65 -14.15 -11.97
CA GLU A 147 -21.54 -15.20 -12.51
C GLU A 147 -20.75 -16.36 -13.15
N SER A 148 -19.66 -16.78 -12.50
CA SER A 148 -18.91 -17.97 -12.89
C SER A 148 -19.44 -19.22 -12.15
N PRO A 149 -19.16 -20.44 -12.66
CA PRO A 149 -19.54 -21.69 -11.98
C PRO A 149 -18.97 -21.82 -10.56
N THR A 150 -17.75 -21.30 -10.35
CA THR A 150 -17.03 -21.39 -9.08
C THR A 150 -17.38 -20.25 -8.10
N GLY A 151 -17.92 -19.14 -8.61
CA GLY A 151 -18.09 -17.90 -7.86
C GLY A 151 -16.84 -17.02 -7.80
N LEU A 152 -15.73 -17.46 -8.42
CA LEU A 152 -14.56 -16.61 -8.65
C LEU A 152 -14.86 -15.61 -9.77
N PRO A 153 -14.46 -14.33 -9.67
CA PRO A 153 -14.78 -13.34 -10.68
C PRO A 153 -13.93 -13.49 -11.93
N TYR A 154 -14.55 -13.30 -13.08
CA TYR A 154 -13.85 -13.07 -14.33
C TYR A 154 -13.02 -11.80 -14.25
N ARG A 155 -11.87 -11.75 -14.91
CA ARG A 155 -10.97 -10.59 -14.86
C ARG A 155 -11.55 -9.33 -15.51
N TYR A 156 -12.34 -9.49 -16.56
CA TYR A 156 -12.83 -8.37 -17.37
C TYR A 156 -14.34 -8.43 -17.56
N VAL A 157 -14.95 -7.25 -17.63
CA VAL A 157 -16.36 -7.08 -17.97
C VAL A 157 -16.54 -5.89 -18.91
N ASN A 158 -17.42 -6.02 -19.87
CA ASN A 158 -17.87 -4.89 -20.71
C ASN A 158 -18.94 -4.09 -19.93
N LEU A 159 -18.65 -2.82 -19.68
CA LEU A 159 -19.52 -1.97 -18.85
C LEU A 159 -20.91 -1.75 -19.41
N LYS A 160 -21.10 -1.82 -20.75
CA LYS A 160 -22.40 -1.64 -21.39
C LYS A 160 -23.18 -2.95 -21.50
N THR A 161 -22.53 -4.01 -21.91
CA THR A 161 -23.20 -5.27 -22.26
C THR A 161 -23.20 -6.31 -21.13
N GLY A 162 -22.35 -6.12 -20.11
CA GLY A 162 -22.12 -7.12 -19.05
C GLY A 162 -21.33 -8.35 -19.51
N LYS A 163 -20.88 -8.43 -20.77
CA LYS A 163 -20.14 -9.57 -21.27
C LYS A 163 -18.79 -9.69 -20.56
N THR A 164 -18.51 -10.88 -19.99
CA THR A 164 -17.30 -11.19 -19.25
C THR A 164 -16.27 -11.92 -20.11
N ARG A 165 -14.99 -11.85 -19.70
CA ARG A 165 -13.86 -12.59 -20.27
C ARG A 165 -12.71 -12.69 -19.28
N GLY A 166 -11.73 -13.58 -19.59
CA GLY A 166 -10.56 -13.83 -18.74
C GLY A 166 -10.88 -14.84 -17.66
N ASN A 167 -10.77 -16.13 -18.04
CA ASN A 167 -11.10 -17.29 -17.22
C ASN A 167 -9.94 -17.75 -16.31
N VAL A 168 -8.83 -17.03 -16.28
CA VAL A 168 -7.75 -17.21 -15.31
C VAL A 168 -7.62 -15.93 -14.50
N THR A 169 -7.71 -16.03 -13.19
CA THR A 169 -7.60 -14.94 -12.22
C THR A 169 -6.54 -15.26 -11.17
N ASN A 170 -6.35 -14.36 -10.22
CA ASN A 170 -5.42 -14.54 -9.11
C ASN A 170 -6.08 -14.11 -7.79
N PRO A 171 -5.51 -14.46 -6.62
CA PRO A 171 -6.08 -14.12 -5.33
C PRO A 171 -6.34 -12.63 -5.12
N ALA A 172 -5.41 -11.75 -5.54
CA ALA A 172 -5.60 -10.30 -5.42
C ALA A 172 -6.82 -9.83 -6.24
N GLU A 173 -6.85 -10.16 -7.54
CA GLU A 173 -7.95 -9.73 -8.42
C GLU A 173 -9.33 -10.30 -8.03
N ALA A 174 -9.34 -11.51 -7.44
CA ALA A 174 -10.59 -12.15 -7.03
C ALA A 174 -11.04 -11.78 -5.61
N GLY A 175 -10.09 -11.61 -4.70
CA GLY A 175 -10.37 -11.40 -3.26
C GLY A 175 -10.37 -9.95 -2.82
N THR A 176 -9.74 -9.05 -3.57
CA THR A 176 -9.60 -7.63 -3.21
C THR A 176 -10.74 -6.78 -3.79
N LEU A 177 -11.97 -7.12 -3.43
CA LEU A 177 -13.19 -6.45 -3.90
C LEU A 177 -14.13 -6.11 -2.74
N LEU A 178 -13.95 -6.78 -1.59
CA LEU A 178 -14.95 -6.78 -0.52
C LEU A 178 -15.02 -5.45 0.24
N ILE A 179 -13.94 -4.70 0.34
CA ILE A 179 -13.96 -3.39 1.04
C ILE A 179 -14.87 -2.42 0.28
N GLU A 180 -14.76 -2.35 -1.03
CA GLU A 180 -15.53 -1.46 -1.90
C GLU A 180 -16.98 -1.95 -2.04
N PHE A 181 -17.17 -3.19 -2.48
CA PHE A 181 -18.51 -3.76 -2.65
C PHE A 181 -19.26 -3.87 -1.33
N GLY A 182 -18.59 -4.20 -0.24
CA GLY A 182 -19.18 -4.26 1.10
C GLY A 182 -19.59 -2.87 1.61
N THR A 183 -18.77 -1.86 1.36
CA THR A 183 -19.09 -0.46 1.67
C THR A 183 -20.27 0.02 0.84
N LEU A 184 -20.26 -0.27 -0.47
CA LEU A 184 -21.38 0.04 -1.35
C LEU A 184 -22.68 -0.62 -0.85
N SER A 185 -22.61 -1.90 -0.48
CA SER A 185 -23.74 -2.65 0.10
C SER A 185 -24.34 -1.95 1.33
N LYS A 186 -23.47 -1.53 2.25
CA LYS A 186 -23.90 -0.82 3.47
C LYS A 186 -24.55 0.53 3.17
N LEU A 187 -24.00 1.29 2.23
CA LEU A 187 -24.46 2.65 1.90
C LEU A 187 -25.73 2.65 1.04
N THR A 188 -25.93 1.61 0.23
CA THR A 188 -27.11 1.49 -0.66
C THR A 188 -28.19 0.55 -0.11
N HIS A 189 -27.91 -0.17 0.99
CA HIS A 189 -28.78 -1.20 1.56
C HIS A 189 -29.09 -2.36 0.58
N LYS A 190 -28.15 -2.69 -0.31
CA LYS A 190 -28.24 -3.78 -1.28
C LYS A 190 -27.26 -4.91 -0.94
N PRO A 191 -27.73 -6.01 -0.29
CA PRO A 191 -26.85 -7.09 0.19
C PRO A 191 -26.05 -7.77 -0.93
N ILE A 192 -26.58 -7.79 -2.14
CA ILE A 192 -25.98 -8.46 -3.30
C ILE A 192 -24.51 -8.08 -3.50
N PHE A 193 -24.13 -6.83 -3.25
CA PHE A 193 -22.77 -6.36 -3.42
C PHE A 193 -21.82 -7.04 -2.41
N TYR A 194 -22.21 -7.06 -1.12
CA TYR A 194 -21.43 -7.75 -0.09
C TYR A 194 -21.34 -9.25 -0.37
N ASP A 195 -22.48 -9.89 -0.64
CA ASP A 195 -22.59 -11.33 -0.78
C ASP A 195 -21.72 -11.87 -1.93
N LYS A 196 -21.72 -11.19 -3.09
CA LYS A 196 -20.91 -11.59 -4.24
C LYS A 196 -19.40 -11.45 -3.98
N ALA A 197 -18.96 -10.32 -3.46
CA ALA A 197 -17.55 -10.08 -3.16
C ALA A 197 -17.06 -10.98 -2.00
N LYS A 198 -17.89 -11.17 -0.96
CA LYS A 198 -17.57 -12.10 0.13
C LYS A 198 -17.43 -13.53 -0.39
N ARG A 199 -18.33 -13.98 -1.25
CA ARG A 199 -18.24 -15.31 -1.86
C ARG A 199 -16.91 -15.47 -2.60
N ALA A 200 -16.51 -14.52 -3.44
CA ALA A 200 -15.27 -14.57 -4.19
C ALA A 200 -14.04 -14.73 -3.26
N LEU A 201 -13.97 -13.92 -2.19
CA LEU A 201 -12.92 -14.00 -1.18
C LEU A 201 -12.87 -15.39 -0.51
N VAL A 202 -14.03 -15.93 -0.13
CA VAL A 202 -14.17 -17.25 0.51
C VAL A 202 -13.79 -18.38 -0.44
N GLU A 203 -14.12 -18.26 -1.72
CA GLU A 203 -13.80 -19.29 -2.73
C GLU A 203 -12.30 -19.43 -2.98
N ILE A 204 -11.53 -18.35 -2.92
CA ILE A 204 -10.04 -18.42 -2.90
C ILE A 204 -9.57 -19.17 -1.64
N TYR A 205 -10.10 -18.80 -0.46
CA TYR A 205 -9.71 -19.42 0.79
C TYR A 205 -10.03 -20.92 0.84
N ASN A 206 -11.17 -21.34 0.32
CA ASN A 206 -11.59 -22.74 0.31
C ASN A 206 -10.67 -23.61 -0.57
N ARG A 207 -10.00 -23.01 -1.56
CA ARG A 207 -9.07 -23.69 -2.48
C ARG A 207 -7.61 -23.62 -2.05
N ARG A 208 -7.32 -23.07 -0.86
CA ARG A 208 -5.97 -23.12 -0.29
C ARG A 208 -5.52 -24.56 -0.09
N SER A 209 -4.23 -24.77 -0.08
CA SER A 209 -3.63 -26.08 0.19
C SER A 209 -3.88 -26.56 1.63
N PRO A 210 -3.65 -27.84 1.94
CA PRO A 210 -3.73 -28.36 3.31
C PRO A 210 -2.82 -27.66 4.31
N ILE A 211 -1.70 -27.09 3.87
CA ILE A 211 -0.77 -26.31 4.70
C ILE A 211 -1.19 -24.85 4.87
N GLY A 212 -2.25 -24.39 4.18
CA GLY A 212 -2.88 -23.08 4.37
C GLY A 212 -2.44 -21.99 3.41
N LEU A 213 -1.59 -22.29 2.42
CA LEU A 213 -1.15 -21.34 1.38
C LEU A 213 -2.08 -21.38 0.17
N VAL A 214 -2.11 -20.27 -0.60
CA VAL A 214 -2.80 -20.15 -1.89
C VAL A 214 -1.77 -20.06 -3.01
N GLY A 215 -2.13 -20.48 -4.22
CA GLY A 215 -1.31 -20.32 -5.42
C GLY A 215 -1.46 -18.94 -6.05
N THR A 216 -0.72 -18.69 -7.13
CA THR A 216 -0.71 -17.40 -7.83
C THR A 216 -1.82 -17.27 -8.85
N TRP A 217 -2.08 -18.32 -9.68
CA TRP A 217 -3.08 -18.27 -10.73
C TRP A 217 -4.08 -19.41 -10.64
N ILE A 218 -5.37 -19.09 -10.84
CA ILE A 218 -6.48 -20.04 -10.70
C ILE A 218 -7.47 -19.91 -11.87
N ASN A 219 -7.99 -21.03 -12.33
CA ASN A 219 -9.01 -21.07 -13.37
C ASN A 219 -10.39 -20.78 -12.75
N VAL A 220 -11.08 -19.79 -13.31
CA VAL A 220 -12.40 -19.33 -12.84
C VAL A 220 -13.50 -20.37 -13.10
N GLU A 221 -13.39 -21.16 -14.17
CA GLU A 221 -14.39 -22.16 -14.55
C GLU A 221 -14.29 -23.44 -13.69
N THR A 222 -13.04 -23.91 -13.47
CA THR A 222 -12.81 -25.20 -12.78
C THR A 222 -12.46 -25.04 -11.31
N GLY A 223 -11.89 -23.87 -10.93
CA GLY A 223 -11.36 -23.65 -9.59
C GLY A 223 -10.01 -24.31 -9.33
N GLU A 224 -9.33 -24.78 -10.36
CA GLU A 224 -8.02 -25.41 -10.28
C GLU A 224 -6.91 -24.37 -10.35
N TRP A 225 -5.89 -24.53 -9.52
CA TRP A 225 -4.67 -23.72 -9.58
C TRP A 225 -3.87 -24.03 -10.83
N THR A 226 -3.55 -23.01 -11.61
CA THR A 226 -2.67 -23.14 -12.80
C THR A 226 -1.24 -22.75 -12.48
N ASP A 227 -1.01 -22.13 -11.32
CA ASP A 227 0.31 -21.84 -10.76
C ASP A 227 0.24 -22.00 -9.26
N THR A 228 1.12 -22.83 -8.69
CA THR A 228 1.17 -23.19 -7.27
C THR A 228 2.22 -22.43 -6.49
N ASP A 229 2.92 -21.47 -7.09
CA ASP A 229 3.83 -20.58 -6.37
C ASP A 229 3.03 -19.69 -5.41
N SER A 230 3.52 -19.55 -4.19
CA SER A 230 2.87 -18.79 -3.12
C SER A 230 3.84 -17.76 -2.54
N HIS A 231 3.39 -16.54 -2.39
CA HIS A 231 4.17 -15.40 -1.91
C HIS A 231 3.24 -14.31 -1.34
N ILE A 232 3.81 -13.18 -0.93
CA ILE A 232 3.05 -12.01 -0.48
C ILE A 232 3.08 -10.86 -1.49
N SER A 233 3.69 -11.06 -2.66
CA SER A 233 3.85 -10.08 -3.72
C SER A 233 2.65 -10.01 -4.66
N GLY A 234 2.77 -9.24 -5.74
CA GLY A 234 1.73 -9.03 -6.75
C GLY A 234 1.02 -10.29 -7.19
N ALA A 235 -0.26 -10.19 -7.51
CA ALA A 235 -1.22 -11.26 -7.77
C ALA A 235 -1.77 -11.98 -6.51
N ILE A 236 -1.09 -11.94 -5.35
CA ILE A 236 -1.60 -12.50 -4.09
C ILE A 236 -1.80 -11.43 -3.02
N ASP A 237 -0.92 -10.48 -2.92
CA ASP A 237 -0.73 -9.40 -1.95
C ASP A 237 -2.00 -8.97 -1.17
N SER A 238 -2.81 -8.16 -1.78
CA SER A 238 -4.01 -7.54 -1.19
C SER A 238 -5.13 -8.52 -0.84
N TYR A 239 -5.08 -9.77 -1.33
CA TYR A 239 -5.97 -10.83 -0.84
C TYR A 239 -5.82 -11.03 0.67
N TYR A 240 -4.58 -11.16 1.15
CA TYR A 240 -4.33 -11.34 2.59
C TYR A 240 -4.71 -10.10 3.39
N GLU A 241 -4.44 -8.93 2.85
CA GLU A 241 -4.82 -7.65 3.42
C GLU A 241 -6.35 -7.56 3.62
N TYR A 242 -7.13 -7.99 2.62
CA TYR A 242 -8.60 -7.91 2.65
C TYR A 242 -9.25 -8.92 3.59
N LEU A 243 -8.61 -10.06 3.87
CA LEU A 243 -9.03 -10.95 4.95
C LEU A 243 -9.04 -10.21 6.31
N LEU A 244 -7.96 -9.49 6.61
CA LEU A 244 -7.85 -8.72 7.84
C LEU A 244 -8.78 -7.51 7.84
N LYS A 245 -8.74 -6.71 6.77
CA LYS A 245 -9.52 -5.47 6.66
C LYS A 245 -11.04 -5.71 6.65
N CYS A 246 -11.51 -6.81 6.08
CA CYS A 246 -12.91 -7.24 6.16
C CYS A 246 -13.38 -7.39 7.61
N TRP A 247 -12.62 -8.12 8.43
CA TRP A 247 -12.93 -8.23 9.85
C TRP A 247 -12.94 -6.87 10.55
N LEU A 248 -11.92 -6.06 10.32
CA LEU A 248 -11.78 -4.76 10.98
C LEU A 248 -12.86 -3.75 10.58
N LEU A 249 -13.35 -3.81 9.34
CA LEU A 249 -14.36 -2.89 8.81
C LEU A 249 -15.78 -3.34 9.10
N PHE A 250 -16.07 -4.62 8.91
CA PHE A 250 -17.43 -5.16 8.96
C PHE A 250 -17.72 -6.01 10.21
N GLY A 251 -16.70 -6.38 10.99
CA GLY A 251 -16.84 -7.31 12.13
C GLY A 251 -17.10 -8.75 11.71
N ASP A 252 -16.72 -9.14 10.49
CA ASP A 252 -16.95 -10.46 9.92
C ASP A 252 -15.97 -11.49 10.51
N GLU A 253 -16.46 -12.35 11.40
CA GLU A 253 -15.65 -13.36 12.10
C GLU A 253 -15.11 -14.46 11.18
N ASP A 254 -15.74 -14.72 10.03
CA ASP A 254 -15.18 -15.65 9.04
C ASP A 254 -13.90 -15.07 8.43
N CYS A 255 -13.91 -13.78 8.10
CA CYS A 255 -12.72 -13.09 7.63
C CYS A 255 -11.60 -13.13 8.66
N HIS A 256 -11.91 -12.92 9.95
CA HIS A 256 -10.93 -13.01 11.03
C HIS A 256 -10.31 -14.42 11.12
N ARG A 257 -11.16 -15.45 11.10
CA ARG A 257 -10.70 -16.85 11.13
C ARG A 257 -9.83 -17.19 9.92
N MET A 258 -10.22 -16.73 8.73
CA MET A 258 -9.45 -16.92 7.49
C MET A 258 -8.10 -16.20 7.58
N TRP A 259 -8.07 -14.97 8.06
CA TRP A 259 -6.83 -14.23 8.30
C TRP A 259 -5.88 -14.99 9.25
N LEU A 260 -6.36 -15.41 10.42
CA LEU A 260 -5.51 -16.09 11.41
C LEU A 260 -4.88 -17.38 10.86
N LYS A 261 -5.60 -18.13 10.04
CA LYS A 261 -5.07 -19.33 9.38
C LYS A 261 -4.03 -18.98 8.32
N SER A 262 -4.32 -17.98 7.50
CA SER A 262 -3.41 -17.56 6.42
C SER A 262 -2.12 -16.98 6.96
N ILE A 263 -2.17 -16.05 7.95
CA ILE A 263 -0.95 -15.46 8.52
C ILE A 263 -0.07 -16.50 9.23
N THR A 264 -0.68 -17.53 9.80
CA THR A 264 0.08 -18.64 10.39
C THR A 264 0.88 -19.38 9.32
N ALA A 265 0.25 -19.73 8.19
CA ALA A 265 0.92 -20.40 7.08
C ALA A 265 2.02 -19.52 6.45
N ILE A 266 1.72 -18.25 6.21
CA ILE A 266 2.68 -17.27 5.69
C ILE A 266 3.94 -17.21 6.58
N ASN A 267 3.75 -17.10 7.89
CA ASN A 267 4.87 -17.00 8.83
C ASN A 267 5.70 -18.29 8.93
N ILE A 268 5.12 -19.46 8.64
CA ILE A 268 5.82 -20.75 8.68
C ILE A 268 6.58 -21.01 7.39
N TYR A 269 5.98 -20.73 6.24
CA TYR A 269 6.49 -21.22 4.96
C TYR A 269 7.13 -20.13 4.09
N LEU A 270 6.69 -18.87 4.23
CA LEU A 270 7.20 -17.77 3.39
C LEU A 270 8.24 -16.91 4.11
N ALA A 271 8.17 -16.80 5.46
CA ALA A 271 9.17 -16.03 6.21
C ALA A 271 10.56 -16.65 6.07
N ASP A 272 11.57 -15.79 5.96
CA ASP A 272 12.98 -16.16 5.84
C ASP A 272 13.86 -15.20 6.63
N GLU A 273 14.94 -15.72 7.22
CA GLU A 273 15.87 -14.94 8.04
C GLU A 273 17.26 -14.95 7.41
N VAL A 274 17.73 -13.78 6.99
CA VAL A 274 19.04 -13.62 6.36
C VAL A 274 20.04 -13.02 7.33
N TYR A 275 21.14 -13.74 7.55
CA TYR A 275 22.29 -13.27 8.32
C TYR A 275 23.33 -12.70 7.37
N TRP A 276 23.70 -11.43 7.57
CA TRP A 276 24.76 -10.82 6.78
C TRP A 276 26.12 -11.08 7.42
N GLU A 277 27.07 -11.58 6.64
CA GLU A 277 28.47 -11.67 7.09
C GLU A 277 29.03 -10.24 7.25
N SER A 278 29.63 -9.96 8.42
CA SER A 278 30.25 -8.66 8.66
C SER A 278 31.54 -8.55 7.85
N ASN A 279 31.55 -7.75 6.81
CA ASN A 279 32.76 -7.36 6.09
C ASN A 279 33.61 -6.39 6.93
N GLY A 280 34.10 -6.81 8.11
CA GLY A 280 35.23 -6.21 8.80
C GLY A 280 35.07 -4.79 9.39
N VAL A 281 33.90 -4.20 9.42
CA VAL A 281 33.67 -2.90 10.05
C VAL A 281 32.79 -3.07 11.29
N GLY A 282 33.42 -3.38 12.42
CA GLY A 282 33.08 -3.09 13.82
C GLY A 282 31.69 -3.35 14.39
N ILE A 283 30.69 -3.78 13.64
CA ILE A 283 29.37 -4.19 14.14
C ILE A 283 29.23 -5.68 13.89
N THR A 284 29.26 -6.47 14.97
CA THR A 284 29.11 -7.92 14.83
C THR A 284 27.65 -8.27 14.52
N PRO A 285 27.39 -9.28 13.65
CA PRO A 285 26.04 -9.76 13.32
C PRO A 285 25.25 -10.26 14.53
N ARG A 286 25.87 -10.41 15.69
CA ARG A 286 25.23 -10.86 16.94
C ARG A 286 24.45 -9.77 17.66
N ASP A 287 24.71 -8.48 17.36
CA ASP A 287 24.08 -7.35 18.05
C ASP A 287 22.83 -6.83 17.31
N VAL A 288 22.71 -7.14 16.01
CA VAL A 288 21.54 -6.87 15.18
C VAL A 288 21.07 -8.23 14.66
N GLY A 289 19.95 -8.73 15.13
CA GLY A 289 19.42 -10.05 14.68
C GLY A 289 19.28 -10.13 13.15
N PRO A 290 18.94 -11.31 12.60
CA PRO A 290 18.82 -11.48 11.16
C PRO A 290 17.74 -10.57 10.57
N ASP A 291 17.93 -10.16 9.32
CA ASP A 291 16.90 -9.48 8.56
C ASP A 291 15.75 -10.45 8.28
N LEU A 292 14.53 -9.96 8.45
CA LEU A 292 13.33 -10.71 8.11
C LEU A 292 12.92 -10.36 6.68
N TRP A 293 12.73 -11.39 5.87
CA TRP A 293 12.18 -11.32 4.52
C TRP A 293 11.02 -12.29 4.35
N PHE A 294 10.26 -12.16 3.29
CA PHE A 294 9.29 -13.15 2.86
C PHE A 294 9.60 -13.53 1.42
N GLY A 295 9.89 -14.80 1.19
CA GLY A 295 10.17 -15.33 -0.14
C GLY A 295 9.00 -16.17 -0.65
N HIS A 296 9.26 -16.94 -1.69
CA HIS A 296 8.28 -17.77 -2.37
C HIS A 296 8.36 -19.23 -1.91
N ALA A 297 7.23 -19.94 -1.94
CA ALA A 297 7.18 -21.39 -1.69
C ALA A 297 6.08 -22.04 -2.52
N ASP A 298 6.23 -23.30 -2.87
CA ASP A 298 5.14 -24.09 -3.45
C ASP A 298 4.02 -24.26 -2.43
N MET A 299 2.80 -23.91 -2.80
CA MET A 299 1.65 -23.88 -1.89
C MET A 299 1.34 -25.24 -1.26
N ASN A 300 1.65 -26.36 -1.91
CA ASN A 300 1.30 -27.70 -1.47
C ASN A 300 2.35 -28.31 -0.54
N SER A 301 3.62 -28.09 -0.85
CA SER A 301 4.74 -28.69 -0.11
C SER A 301 5.41 -27.76 0.91
N GLY A 302 5.21 -26.44 0.78
CA GLY A 302 5.90 -25.42 1.56
C GLY A 302 7.41 -25.30 1.24
N LYS A 303 7.86 -25.96 0.19
CA LYS A 303 9.24 -25.89 -0.28
C LYS A 303 9.54 -24.50 -0.86
N ARG A 304 10.68 -23.89 -0.47
CA ARG A 304 11.15 -22.62 -1.02
C ARG A 304 11.34 -22.74 -2.54
N THR A 305 10.72 -21.84 -3.29
CA THR A 305 10.78 -21.73 -4.75
C THR A 305 11.54 -20.50 -5.21
N GLY A 306 11.53 -19.42 -4.43
CA GLY A 306 12.19 -18.17 -4.75
C GLY A 306 12.63 -17.38 -3.51
N MET A 307 13.69 -16.59 -3.69
CA MET A 307 14.25 -15.69 -2.68
C MET A 307 14.27 -14.25 -3.23
N THR A 308 13.12 -13.81 -3.72
CA THR A 308 12.91 -12.45 -4.21
C THR A 308 11.94 -11.69 -3.30
N TYR A 309 12.07 -10.37 -3.30
CA TYR A 309 11.25 -9.42 -2.56
C TYR A 309 11.24 -8.10 -3.32
N GLY A 310 10.12 -7.44 -3.37
CA GLY A 310 9.99 -6.24 -4.17
C GLY A 310 9.19 -5.11 -3.54
N ALA A 311 8.98 -4.07 -4.33
CA ALA A 311 8.20 -2.91 -3.92
C ALA A 311 6.79 -3.29 -3.52
N LEU A 312 6.13 -4.21 -4.26
CA LEU A 312 4.78 -4.69 -3.90
C LEU A 312 4.77 -5.43 -2.56
N ASP A 313 5.82 -6.20 -2.21
CA ASP A 313 5.90 -6.88 -0.91
C ASP A 313 5.98 -5.90 0.26
N ALA A 314 6.46 -4.68 0.02
CA ALA A 314 6.69 -3.66 1.05
C ALA A 314 5.41 -3.08 1.69
N PHE A 315 4.21 -3.49 1.22
CA PHE A 315 2.94 -3.23 1.92
C PHE A 315 2.78 -4.08 3.19
N PHE A 316 3.38 -5.28 3.23
CA PHE A 316 3.09 -6.27 4.25
C PHE A 316 3.48 -5.85 5.69
N PRO A 317 4.51 -5.02 5.94
CA PRO A 317 4.72 -4.42 7.27
C PRO A 317 3.50 -3.64 7.77
N SER A 318 2.72 -2.95 6.89
CA SER A 318 1.50 -2.23 7.28
C SER A 318 0.43 -3.19 7.77
N VAL A 319 0.25 -4.33 7.09
CA VAL A 319 -0.71 -5.38 7.45
C VAL A 319 -0.34 -6.04 8.78
N LEU A 320 0.95 -6.33 8.98
CA LEU A 320 1.45 -6.85 10.25
C LEU A 320 1.21 -5.85 11.41
N ALA A 321 1.47 -4.55 11.18
CA ALA A 321 1.20 -3.52 12.18
C ALA A 321 -0.29 -3.40 12.49
N LEU A 322 -1.14 -3.44 11.45
CA LEU A 322 -2.59 -3.38 11.57
C LEU A 322 -3.16 -4.59 12.34
N SER A 323 -2.54 -5.77 12.18
CA SER A 323 -2.90 -7.00 12.92
C SER A 323 -2.39 -7.04 14.35
N GLY A 324 -1.50 -6.12 14.74
CA GLY A 324 -0.86 -6.05 16.06
C GLY A 324 0.49 -6.77 16.16
N ASP A 325 1.00 -7.38 15.09
CA ASP A 325 2.35 -8.00 15.08
C ASP A 325 3.44 -6.95 14.79
N LEU A 326 3.57 -5.97 15.69
CA LEU A 326 4.56 -4.91 15.59
C LEU A 326 6.01 -5.42 15.55
N PRO A 327 6.41 -6.48 16.26
CA PRO A 327 7.79 -6.98 16.18
C PRO A 327 8.19 -7.41 14.76
N ARG A 328 7.37 -8.21 14.08
CA ARG A 328 7.65 -8.61 12.68
C ARG A 328 7.53 -7.44 11.72
N SER A 329 6.50 -6.61 11.90
CA SER A 329 6.30 -5.41 11.09
C SER A 329 7.54 -4.52 11.08
N LYS A 330 8.13 -4.23 12.24
CA LYS A 330 9.35 -3.43 12.37
C LYS A 330 10.54 -4.07 11.65
N ARG A 331 10.77 -5.36 11.87
CA ARG A 331 11.89 -6.08 11.24
C ARG A 331 11.78 -6.07 9.72
N LEU A 332 10.58 -6.34 9.19
CA LEU A 332 10.35 -6.37 7.75
C LEU A 332 10.47 -4.97 7.13
N GLN A 333 10.03 -3.92 7.83
CA GLN A 333 10.20 -2.54 7.37
C GLN A 333 11.66 -2.12 7.28
N GLU A 334 12.50 -2.55 8.24
CA GLU A 334 13.94 -2.30 8.17
C GLU A 334 14.58 -3.01 6.95
N SER A 335 14.14 -4.23 6.65
CA SER A 335 14.56 -4.96 5.46
C SER A 335 14.15 -4.23 4.19
N SER A 336 12.89 -3.81 4.06
CA SER A 336 12.40 -3.02 2.93
C SER A 336 13.18 -1.72 2.77
N PHE A 337 13.48 -1.03 3.87
CA PHE A 337 14.22 0.22 3.82
C PHE A 337 15.69 0.04 3.40
N LYS A 338 16.32 -1.11 3.69
CA LYS A 338 17.66 -1.45 3.15
C LYS A 338 17.66 -1.50 1.62
N MET A 339 16.59 -2.05 1.01
CA MET A 339 16.40 -2.06 -0.43
C MET A 339 16.35 -0.63 -0.98
N TRP A 340 15.59 0.27 -0.32
CA TRP A 340 15.54 1.70 -0.68
C TRP A 340 16.92 2.36 -0.59
N ILE A 341 17.60 2.24 0.54
CA ILE A 341 18.89 2.91 0.80
C ILE A 341 19.98 2.44 -0.16
N LYS A 342 20.01 1.13 -0.49
CA LYS A 342 21.03 0.58 -1.40
C LYS A 342 21.03 1.28 -2.77
N TYR A 343 19.85 1.64 -3.27
CA TYR A 343 19.69 2.24 -4.58
C TYR A 343 19.24 3.70 -4.54
N GLY A 344 18.96 4.27 -3.36
CA GLY A 344 18.39 5.61 -3.17
C GLY A 344 16.92 5.75 -3.59
N ILE A 345 16.33 4.67 -4.09
CA ILE A 345 14.90 4.46 -4.32
C ILE A 345 14.71 2.97 -4.61
N GLU A 346 13.60 2.37 -4.17
CA GLU A 346 13.42 0.92 -4.27
C GLU A 346 13.22 0.45 -5.72
N PRO A 347 13.80 -0.69 -6.11
CA PRO A 347 13.47 -1.38 -7.36
C PRO A 347 12.16 -2.17 -7.22
N GLU A 348 11.54 -2.54 -8.36
CA GLU A 348 10.38 -3.44 -8.37
C GLU A 348 10.67 -4.79 -7.73
N GLU A 349 11.90 -5.33 -7.88
CA GLU A 349 12.26 -6.62 -7.31
C GLU A 349 13.77 -6.79 -7.13
N ILE A 350 14.16 -7.44 -6.02
CA ILE A 350 15.54 -7.83 -5.69
C ILE A 350 15.61 -9.32 -5.31
N LYS A 351 16.82 -9.89 -5.40
CA LYS A 351 17.19 -11.08 -4.64
C LYS A 351 17.60 -10.65 -3.23
N TYR A 352 16.76 -10.90 -2.22
CA TYR A 352 17.02 -10.37 -0.88
C TYR A 352 18.29 -10.89 -0.19
N PRO A 353 18.84 -12.10 -0.46
CA PRO A 353 20.10 -12.51 0.16
C PRO A 353 21.33 -11.71 -0.30
N THR A 354 21.27 -11.05 -1.44
CA THR A 354 22.39 -10.26 -2.01
C THR A 354 22.00 -8.79 -2.22
N LEU A 355 20.71 -8.48 -2.15
CA LEU A 355 20.11 -7.21 -2.55
C LEU A 355 20.39 -6.85 -4.02
N ASP A 356 20.64 -7.83 -4.89
CA ASP A 356 20.82 -7.58 -6.32
C ASP A 356 19.49 -7.37 -7.02
N VAL A 357 19.46 -6.40 -7.94
CA VAL A 357 18.25 -6.07 -8.70
C VAL A 357 17.88 -7.21 -9.64
N VAL A 358 16.61 -7.64 -9.58
CA VAL A 358 15.95 -8.54 -10.53
C VAL A 358 15.15 -7.72 -11.54
N SER A 359 14.31 -6.80 -11.05
CA SER A 359 13.55 -5.86 -11.86
C SER A 359 13.85 -4.42 -11.42
N ALA A 360 14.42 -3.63 -12.31
CA ALA A 360 15.00 -2.34 -11.96
C ALA A 360 14.03 -1.16 -11.98
N GLY A 361 12.78 -1.34 -12.38
CA GLY A 361 11.77 -0.29 -12.49
C GLY A 361 11.39 0.30 -11.13
N TYR A 362 10.80 1.51 -11.16
CA TYR A 362 10.08 2.11 -10.04
C TYR A 362 8.93 2.96 -10.59
N PRO A 363 7.71 2.44 -10.64
CA PRO A 363 6.56 3.15 -11.19
C PRO A 363 5.87 4.08 -10.18
N LEU A 364 6.63 4.75 -9.30
CA LEU A 364 6.14 5.69 -8.27
C LEU A 364 5.40 5.01 -7.10
N ARG A 365 5.83 3.83 -6.73
CA ARG A 365 5.22 2.93 -5.74
C ARG A 365 5.01 3.55 -4.34
N PRO A 366 3.85 3.28 -3.67
CA PRO A 366 3.50 3.78 -2.34
C PRO A 366 3.84 2.84 -1.18
N GLU A 367 4.00 1.53 -1.40
CA GLU A 367 3.82 0.47 -0.40
C GLU A 367 4.78 0.60 0.80
N ILE A 368 6.03 0.96 0.55
CA ILE A 368 7.01 1.17 1.64
C ILE A 368 6.69 2.41 2.48
N VAL A 369 6.12 3.45 1.85
CA VAL A 369 5.70 4.68 2.55
C VAL A 369 4.42 4.44 3.34
N GLU A 370 3.48 3.66 2.80
CA GLU A 370 2.31 3.16 3.51
C GLU A 370 2.74 2.48 4.82
N SER A 371 3.61 1.48 4.70
CA SER A 371 4.12 0.72 5.86
C SER A 371 4.82 1.62 6.88
N THR A 372 5.58 2.62 6.42
CA THR A 372 6.21 3.64 7.30
C THR A 372 5.16 4.45 8.05
N TYR A 373 4.07 4.87 7.38
CA TYR A 373 2.98 5.62 8.00
C TYR A 373 2.24 4.80 9.06
N TYR A 374 1.90 3.54 8.77
CA TYR A 374 1.26 2.64 9.72
C TYR A 374 2.14 2.42 10.96
N LEU A 375 3.42 2.11 10.77
CA LEU A 375 4.36 1.94 11.86
C LEU A 375 4.55 3.22 12.70
N TYR A 376 4.63 4.38 12.06
CA TYR A 376 4.63 5.66 12.76
C TYR A 376 3.38 5.82 13.64
N HIS A 377 2.20 5.53 13.11
CA HIS A 377 0.93 5.65 13.83
C HIS A 377 0.90 4.72 15.05
N TYR A 378 1.12 3.41 14.85
CA TYR A 378 1.00 2.42 15.92
C TYR A 378 2.08 2.58 17.00
N THR A 379 3.30 2.91 16.63
CA THR A 379 4.39 3.11 17.63
C THR A 379 4.22 4.39 18.42
N THR A 380 3.69 5.47 17.86
CA THR A 380 3.40 6.71 18.59
C THR A 380 2.17 6.60 19.47
N ARG A 381 1.18 5.79 19.12
CA ARG A 381 -0.02 5.54 19.92
C ARG A 381 0.28 4.76 21.18
N GLU A 382 1.08 3.71 21.11
CA GLU A 382 1.53 2.96 22.29
C GLU A 382 2.24 3.86 23.31
N GLN A 383 2.93 4.91 22.86
CA GLN A 383 3.56 5.90 23.74
C GLN A 383 2.55 6.80 24.47
N ARG A 384 1.44 7.17 23.80
CA ARG A 384 0.39 8.02 24.37
C ARG A 384 -0.49 7.31 25.39
N SER A 385 -0.69 6.00 25.25
CA SER A 385 -1.51 5.18 26.14
C SER A 385 -0.76 4.71 27.40
N ARG A 386 0.53 5.06 27.57
CA ARG A 386 1.29 4.76 28.79
C ARG A 386 0.91 5.72 29.91
N PRO A 387 0.54 5.23 31.12
CA PRO A 387 0.30 6.11 32.26
C PRO A 387 1.55 6.92 32.61
N SER A 388 1.36 8.17 33.00
CA SER A 388 2.43 9.06 33.48
C SER A 388 3.15 8.40 34.65
N ARG A 389 4.46 8.71 34.79
CA ARG A 389 5.36 8.18 35.83
C ARG A 389 4.77 8.47 37.24
N GLY A 390 3.99 7.54 37.81
CA GLY A 390 3.35 7.69 39.13
C GLY A 390 2.16 6.75 39.38
N GLU A 391 1.52 6.22 38.37
CA GLU A 391 0.40 5.28 38.53
C GLU A 391 0.90 3.82 38.70
N ARG A 392 0.50 3.20 39.83
CA ARG A 392 0.87 1.80 40.13
C ARG A 392 0.20 0.83 39.12
N ARG A 393 1.02 0.05 38.41
CA ARG A 393 0.60 -1.02 37.51
C ARG A 393 0.09 -2.25 38.27
N PRO A 394 -0.94 -2.93 37.78
CA PRO A 394 -1.10 -4.35 38.07
C PRO A 394 0.05 -5.15 37.45
N PRO A 395 0.51 -6.26 38.05
CA PRO A 395 1.65 -7.01 37.56
C PRO A 395 1.37 -7.61 36.17
N ALA A 396 2.13 -7.18 35.18
CA ALA A 396 2.07 -7.73 33.80
C ALA A 396 2.64 -9.16 33.80
N ARG A 397 1.84 -10.13 33.35
CA ARG A 397 2.32 -11.46 33.00
C ARG A 397 2.96 -11.40 31.62
N GLY A 398 4.26 -11.56 31.55
CA GLY A 398 5.06 -11.72 30.31
C GLY A 398 5.98 -10.54 30.01
N ASN A 399 7.23 -10.87 29.58
CA ASN A 399 8.26 -9.92 29.14
C ASN A 399 7.87 -9.28 27.80
N ALA A 400 7.03 -8.26 27.79
CA ALA A 400 6.84 -7.43 26.60
C ALA A 400 8.08 -6.52 26.41
N PRO A 401 8.68 -6.45 25.22
CA PRO A 401 9.83 -5.58 24.98
C PRO A 401 9.48 -4.12 25.28
N ARG A 402 10.40 -3.41 25.96
CA ARG A 402 10.28 -1.97 26.24
C ARG A 402 10.41 -1.21 24.91
N LEU A 403 9.31 -0.76 24.36
CA LEU A 403 9.28 0.08 23.16
C LEU A 403 9.74 1.50 23.52
N ASN A 404 10.67 2.04 22.74
CA ASN A 404 11.33 3.33 22.99
C ASN A 404 10.63 4.47 22.24
N ALA A 405 10.64 5.69 22.82
CA ALA A 405 10.23 6.94 22.15
C ALA A 405 11.06 7.23 20.86
N ALA A 406 12.12 6.51 20.64
CA ALA A 406 12.94 6.51 19.43
C ALA A 406 12.19 6.01 18.18
N ASP A 407 11.22 5.07 18.31
CA ASP A 407 10.59 4.42 17.16
C ASP A 407 9.81 5.38 16.26
N GLY A 408 8.94 6.22 16.82
CA GLY A 408 8.18 7.19 16.05
C GLY A 408 9.08 8.22 15.34
N LYS A 409 10.20 8.61 15.97
CA LYS A 409 11.20 9.50 15.36
C LYS A 409 11.90 8.81 14.18
N HIS A 410 12.21 7.53 14.33
CA HIS A 410 12.86 6.71 13.30
C HIS A 410 12.03 6.64 12.02
N TYR A 411 10.72 6.34 12.12
CA TYR A 411 9.85 6.29 10.94
C TYR A 411 9.64 7.66 10.29
N LEU A 412 9.66 8.76 11.04
CA LEU A 412 9.66 10.09 10.44
C LEU A 412 10.95 10.39 9.66
N GLN A 413 12.11 9.95 10.16
CA GLN A 413 13.38 10.10 9.46
C GLN A 413 13.45 9.24 8.21
N MET A 414 12.96 7.99 8.29
CA MET A 414 12.80 7.08 7.15
C MET A 414 11.93 7.73 6.06
N GLY A 415 10.77 8.25 6.42
CA GLY A 415 9.87 8.94 5.50
C GLY A 415 10.46 10.22 4.91
N GLU A 416 11.20 11.05 5.69
CA GLU A 416 11.89 12.25 5.17
C GLU A 416 12.97 11.86 4.15
N THR A 417 13.71 10.78 4.38
CA THR A 417 14.71 10.26 3.43
C THR A 417 14.02 9.83 2.13
N MET A 418 12.98 9.01 2.23
CA MET A 418 12.24 8.54 1.05
C MET A 418 11.60 9.70 0.28
N TRP A 419 11.03 10.68 0.97
CA TRP A 419 10.47 11.87 0.33
C TRP A 419 11.51 12.65 -0.48
N ASN A 420 12.68 12.91 0.11
CA ASN A 420 13.75 13.65 -0.55
C ASN A 420 14.29 12.91 -1.79
N ASP A 421 14.46 11.60 -1.69
CA ASP A 421 14.90 10.76 -2.79
C ASP A 421 13.84 10.67 -3.90
N PHE A 422 12.57 10.52 -3.53
CA PHE A 422 11.45 10.51 -4.46
C PHE A 422 11.39 11.80 -5.29
N VAL A 423 11.43 12.96 -4.63
CA VAL A 423 11.47 14.27 -5.32
C VAL A 423 12.72 14.39 -6.19
N LYS A 424 13.88 14.02 -5.66
CA LYS A 424 15.16 14.13 -6.38
C LYS A 424 15.17 13.34 -7.68
N TYR A 425 14.65 12.10 -7.67
CA TYR A 425 14.81 11.19 -8.80
C TYR A 425 13.61 11.17 -9.75
N CYS A 426 12.39 11.39 -9.24
CA CYS A 426 11.18 11.24 -10.04
C CYS A 426 10.57 12.53 -10.55
N ARG A 427 10.84 13.68 -9.92
CA ARG A 427 10.29 14.99 -10.33
C ARG A 427 10.71 15.38 -11.74
N THR A 428 9.77 15.91 -12.53
CA THR A 428 9.98 16.49 -13.86
C THR A 428 9.44 17.94 -13.89
N ASP A 429 9.55 18.61 -15.02
CA ASP A 429 9.02 19.97 -15.19
C ASP A 429 7.49 20.03 -15.05
N GLU A 430 6.79 18.98 -15.47
CA GLU A 430 5.31 18.95 -15.54
C GLU A 430 4.67 17.87 -14.64
N GLY A 431 5.41 17.31 -13.71
CA GLY A 431 4.91 16.31 -12.77
C GLY A 431 5.98 15.36 -12.27
N TYR A 432 5.68 14.08 -12.20
CA TYR A 432 6.57 13.01 -11.75
C TYR A 432 6.64 11.91 -12.80
N ALA A 433 7.81 11.40 -13.06
CA ALA A 433 7.99 10.27 -13.98
C ALA A 433 8.48 9.04 -13.23
N ALA A 434 7.89 7.89 -13.55
CA ALA A 434 8.41 6.61 -13.16
C ALA A 434 9.86 6.41 -13.61
N LEU A 435 10.61 5.56 -12.93
CA LEU A 435 11.97 5.20 -13.36
C LEU A 435 11.93 3.87 -14.12
N LYS A 436 12.58 3.85 -15.25
CA LYS A 436 12.89 2.62 -15.99
C LYS A 436 13.93 1.80 -15.24
N SER A 437 14.84 2.48 -14.53
CA SER A 437 15.88 1.84 -13.75
C SER A 437 16.27 2.67 -12.53
N VAL A 438 16.15 2.08 -11.34
CA VAL A 438 16.65 2.67 -10.10
C VAL A 438 18.17 2.74 -10.03
N VAL A 439 18.87 1.96 -10.85
CA VAL A 439 20.34 1.96 -10.91
C VAL A 439 20.85 3.17 -11.71
N THR A 440 20.29 3.40 -12.90
CA THR A 440 20.72 4.50 -13.78
C THR A 440 19.94 5.80 -13.56
N LYS A 441 18.79 5.74 -12.85
CA LYS A 441 17.81 6.83 -12.69
C LYS A 441 17.19 7.30 -14.01
N GLU A 442 17.25 6.48 -15.06
CA GLU A 442 16.56 6.72 -16.33
C GLU A 442 15.05 6.75 -16.09
N LYS A 443 14.41 7.83 -16.55
CA LYS A 443 12.96 8.02 -16.43
C LYS A 443 12.21 7.34 -17.57
N THR A 444 10.96 6.94 -17.30
CA THR A 444 10.00 6.50 -18.32
C THR A 444 8.77 7.40 -18.29
N ASP A 445 8.13 7.56 -19.43
CA ASP A 445 7.03 8.51 -19.63
C ASP A 445 5.70 7.97 -19.09
N SER A 446 5.65 7.85 -17.75
CA SER A 446 4.48 7.32 -17.02
C SER A 446 4.32 8.03 -15.69
N MET A 447 3.10 8.52 -15.44
CA MET A 447 2.64 9.05 -14.15
C MET A 447 1.23 8.52 -13.92
N GLN A 448 1.15 7.40 -13.25
CA GLN A 448 -0.13 6.72 -12.98
C GLN A 448 -0.94 7.43 -11.90
N SER A 449 -2.26 7.22 -11.90
CA SER A 449 -3.21 7.89 -11.02
C SER A 449 -2.99 7.61 -9.54
N PHE A 450 -2.49 6.41 -9.18
CA PHE A 450 -2.19 6.06 -7.79
C PHE A 450 -1.10 6.94 -7.14
N LEU A 451 -0.29 7.65 -7.91
CA LEU A 451 0.59 8.68 -7.35
C LEU A 451 -0.20 9.67 -6.48
N PHE A 452 -1.38 10.08 -6.94
CA PHE A 452 -2.26 10.99 -6.22
C PHE A 452 -3.09 10.30 -5.15
N ALA A 453 -3.58 9.09 -5.44
CA ALA A 453 -4.38 8.31 -4.50
C ALA A 453 -3.58 7.88 -3.28
N GLU A 454 -2.33 7.45 -3.48
CA GLU A 454 -1.54 6.71 -2.50
C GLU A 454 -0.25 7.42 -2.11
N THR A 455 0.72 7.52 -3.04
CA THR A 455 2.09 7.94 -2.75
C THR A 455 2.13 9.33 -2.08
N PHE A 456 1.47 10.33 -2.69
CA PHE A 456 1.35 11.65 -2.08
C PHE A 456 0.51 11.63 -0.80
N LYS A 457 -0.54 10.81 -0.73
CA LYS A 457 -1.40 10.73 0.44
C LYS A 457 -0.63 10.20 1.65
N TYR A 458 0.09 9.07 1.50
CA TYR A 458 0.85 8.49 2.60
C TYR A 458 2.02 9.39 3.05
N PHE A 459 2.76 9.99 2.11
CA PHE A 459 3.75 11.02 2.47
C PHE A 459 3.11 12.17 3.24
N TYR A 460 1.97 12.69 2.77
CA TYR A 460 1.29 13.78 3.47
C TYR A 460 0.85 13.38 4.87
N LEU A 461 0.15 12.26 5.02
CA LEU A 461 -0.38 11.80 6.30
C LEU A 461 0.71 11.51 7.34
N LEU A 462 1.87 11.04 6.92
CA LEU A 462 3.03 10.80 7.80
C LEU A 462 3.48 12.10 8.49
N PHE A 463 3.45 13.22 7.78
CA PHE A 463 3.92 14.51 8.29
C PHE A 463 2.79 15.50 8.65
N ALA A 464 1.56 15.24 8.25
CA ALA A 464 0.40 16.07 8.52
C ALA A 464 0.07 16.18 10.02
N PRO A 465 -0.74 17.19 10.42
CA PRO A 465 -1.30 17.22 11.76
C PRO A 465 -2.09 15.96 12.08
N PRO A 466 -2.03 15.45 13.34
CA PRO A 466 -2.69 14.17 13.71
C PRO A 466 -4.21 14.14 13.54
N ASN A 467 -4.84 15.32 13.48
CA ASN A 467 -6.29 15.46 13.28
C ASN A 467 -6.71 15.57 11.81
N THR A 468 -5.77 15.41 10.86
CA THR A 468 -6.09 15.41 9.42
C THR A 468 -7.01 14.26 9.06
N LEU A 469 -6.75 13.09 9.59
CA LEU A 469 -7.57 11.89 9.44
C LEU A 469 -7.56 11.10 10.75
N ASP A 470 -8.74 10.74 11.25
CA ASP A 470 -8.85 9.84 12.40
C ASP A 470 -8.66 8.39 11.92
N PHE A 471 -7.39 7.95 11.92
CA PHE A 471 -6.98 6.64 11.43
C PHE A 471 -7.69 5.46 12.14
N ASP A 472 -8.14 5.66 13.39
CA ASP A 472 -8.87 4.62 14.13
C ASP A 472 -10.31 4.42 13.63
N LYS A 473 -10.85 5.40 12.90
CA LYS A 473 -12.23 5.38 12.38
C LYS A 473 -12.34 4.99 10.91
N VAL A 474 -11.20 4.77 10.25
CA VAL A 474 -11.17 4.40 8.84
C VAL A 474 -10.40 3.10 8.63
N ILE A 475 -10.64 2.49 7.49
CA ILE A 475 -9.80 1.47 6.86
C ILE A 475 -9.47 1.99 5.47
N PHE A 476 -8.22 1.99 5.10
CA PHE A 476 -7.84 2.22 3.71
C PHE A 476 -8.10 0.96 2.90
N ASN A 477 -8.65 1.11 1.70
CA ASN A 477 -8.63 0.02 0.72
C ASN A 477 -7.19 -0.15 0.18
N THR A 478 -6.97 -1.04 -0.76
CA THR A 478 -5.62 -1.28 -1.31
C THR A 478 -5.12 -0.16 -2.24
N GLU A 479 -5.98 0.81 -2.61
CA GLU A 479 -5.65 2.04 -3.36
C GLU A 479 -5.62 3.28 -2.44
N ALA A 480 -5.44 3.06 -1.13
CA ALA A 480 -5.40 4.10 -0.10
C ALA A 480 -6.65 5.02 -0.01
N HIS A 481 -7.79 4.59 -0.51
CA HIS A 481 -9.05 5.30 -0.29
C HIS A 481 -9.59 5.03 1.12
N PRO A 482 -9.70 6.05 2.01
CA PRO A 482 -10.19 5.84 3.36
C PRO A 482 -11.69 5.59 3.38
N VAL A 483 -12.08 4.45 3.95
CA VAL A 483 -13.46 4.05 4.16
C VAL A 483 -13.78 4.08 5.66
N ARG A 484 -14.85 4.76 6.05
CA ARG A 484 -15.27 4.84 7.45
C ARG A 484 -15.79 3.50 7.93
N ARG A 485 -15.40 3.11 9.15
CA ARG A 485 -16.01 1.98 9.85
C ARG A 485 -17.48 2.30 10.12
N ILE A 486 -18.38 1.58 9.48
CA ILE A 486 -19.83 1.68 9.66
C ILE A 486 -20.19 0.65 10.74
N ARG A 487 -20.30 1.11 12.00
CA ARG A 487 -20.74 0.29 13.13
C ARG A 487 -22.26 0.13 13.12
#